data_43bd09c7f5be96dfe63b731c191fdc25
#
_entry.id   43bd09c7f5be96dfe63b731c191fdc25
#
_cell.length_a   1.000
_cell.length_b   1.000
_cell.length_c   1.000
_cell.angle_alpha   90.00
_cell.angle_beta   90.00
_cell.angle_gamma   90.00
#
_symmetry.space_group_name_H-M   'P 1'
#
loop_
_entity.id
_entity.type
_entity.pdbx_description
1 polymer ?
#
loop_
_entity_poly.entity_id
_entity_poly.type
_entity_poly.pdbx_seq_one_letter_code
_entity_poly.pdbx_strand_id
1 'polypeptide(L)'
;MAKPRAARRPASVYALAGIRLFNGVTGLLMPTVLIRRLDPDRDLSPAAVYAFRLFGIRTILLGLDLLTNRGQRLQEDLREGVLIHGSDTATAALLGIRGQLPPRTAALTTLISAVNTALAASAADFGKRKGK
;
A
#
# COMPACT_ATOMS: atom_id res chain seq x y z
N MET A 1 -24.06 -27.87 17.41
CA MET A 1 -22.70 -27.42 17.08
C MET A 1 -22.76 -25.97 16.61
N ALA A 2 -22.26 -25.06 17.43
CA ALA A 2 -22.15 -23.65 17.02
C ALA A 2 -21.10 -23.52 15.92
N LYS A 3 -21.46 -22.98 14.74
CA LYS A 3 -20.49 -22.62 13.71
C LYS A 3 -19.45 -21.67 14.31
N PRO A 4 -18.13 -21.93 14.14
CA PRO A 4 -17.13 -21.01 14.64
C PRO A 4 -17.40 -19.63 14.01
N ARG A 5 -17.65 -18.64 14.84
CA ARG A 5 -17.78 -17.24 14.40
C ARG A 5 -16.47 -16.87 13.68
N ALA A 6 -16.57 -16.68 12.37
CA ALA A 6 -15.42 -16.25 11.57
C ALA A 6 -14.80 -15.02 12.27
N ALA A 7 -13.53 -15.15 12.66
CA ALA A 7 -12.83 -14.07 13.35
C ALA A 7 -12.94 -12.80 12.51
N ARG A 8 -13.57 -11.76 13.06
CA ARG A 8 -13.73 -10.47 12.38
C ARG A 8 -12.34 -9.90 12.10
N ARG A 9 -12.11 -9.54 10.83
CA ARG A 9 -10.91 -8.79 10.46
C ARG A 9 -10.90 -7.43 11.16
N PRO A 10 -9.75 -6.95 11.63
CA PRO A 10 -9.66 -5.60 12.18
C PRO A 10 -9.94 -4.53 11.11
N ALA A 11 -10.47 -3.37 11.53
CA ALA A 11 -10.79 -2.27 10.63
C ALA A 11 -9.58 -1.79 9.81
N SER A 12 -8.37 -1.89 10.37
CA SER A 12 -7.11 -1.56 9.69
C SER A 12 -6.86 -2.41 8.45
N VAL A 13 -7.28 -3.67 8.42
CA VAL A 13 -7.18 -4.54 7.23
C VAL A 13 -8.07 -4.02 6.11
N TYR A 14 -9.31 -3.65 6.43
CA TYR A 14 -10.24 -3.09 5.43
C TYR A 14 -9.79 -1.74 4.92
N ALA A 15 -9.29 -0.87 5.80
CA ALA A 15 -8.72 0.42 5.42
C ALA A 15 -7.53 0.26 4.47
N LEU A 16 -6.58 -0.62 4.82
CA LEU A 16 -5.41 -0.91 3.99
C LEU A 16 -5.80 -1.52 2.64
N ALA A 17 -6.72 -2.47 2.61
CA ALA A 17 -7.23 -3.06 1.38
C ALA A 17 -7.91 -2.01 0.49
N GLY A 18 -8.75 -1.15 1.07
CA GLY A 18 -9.41 -0.05 0.34
C GLY A 18 -8.41 0.93 -0.29
N ILE A 19 -7.39 1.35 0.46
CA ILE A 19 -6.32 2.22 -0.05
C ILE A 19 -5.57 1.54 -1.19
N ARG A 20 -5.21 0.26 -1.04
CA ARG A 20 -4.52 -0.51 -2.09
C ARG A 20 -5.37 -0.65 -3.34
N LEU A 21 -6.63 -1.03 -3.21
CA LEU A 21 -7.53 -1.18 -4.35
C LEU A 21 -7.72 0.14 -5.08
N PHE A 22 -7.94 1.24 -4.35
CA PHE A 22 -8.09 2.57 -4.95
C PHE A 22 -6.82 3.00 -5.70
N ASN A 23 -5.65 2.92 -5.05
CA ASN A 23 -4.39 3.29 -5.68
C ASN A 23 -4.02 2.36 -6.85
N GLY A 24 -4.31 1.06 -6.69
CA GLY A 24 -4.06 0.07 -7.72
C GLY A 24 -4.89 0.29 -8.99
N VAL A 25 -6.19 0.52 -8.82
CA VAL A 25 -7.10 0.84 -9.93
C VAL A 25 -6.69 2.15 -10.61
N THR A 26 -6.35 3.16 -9.82
CA THR A 26 -5.86 4.44 -10.37
C THR A 26 -4.56 4.26 -11.14
N GLY A 27 -3.60 3.48 -10.62
CA GLY A 27 -2.33 3.19 -11.30
C GLY A 27 -2.51 2.40 -12.60
N LEU A 28 -3.48 1.49 -12.62
CA LEU A 28 -3.76 0.67 -13.80
C LEU A 28 -4.49 1.45 -14.90
N LEU A 29 -5.59 2.13 -14.54
CA LEU A 29 -6.49 2.77 -15.50
C LEU A 29 -6.11 4.21 -15.81
N MET A 30 -5.56 4.94 -14.84
CA MET A 30 -5.21 6.36 -14.93
C MET A 30 -3.78 6.63 -14.44
N PRO A 31 -2.75 5.95 -14.98
CA PRO A 31 -1.37 6.09 -14.51
C PRO A 31 -0.87 7.52 -14.58
N THR A 32 -1.31 8.29 -15.56
CA THR A 32 -0.94 9.69 -15.75
C THR A 32 -1.30 10.58 -14.56
N VAL A 33 -2.39 10.26 -13.85
CA VAL A 33 -2.80 10.98 -12.63
C VAL A 33 -1.75 10.81 -11.53
N LEU A 34 -1.26 9.59 -11.33
CA LEU A 34 -0.24 9.31 -10.33
C LEU A 34 1.12 9.89 -10.72
N ILE A 35 1.50 9.75 -12.00
CA ILE A 35 2.76 10.29 -12.51
C ILE A 35 2.82 11.80 -12.33
N ARG A 36 1.77 12.53 -12.71
CA ARG A 36 1.69 13.99 -12.56
C ARG A 36 1.66 14.46 -11.10
N ARG A 37 1.20 13.63 -10.18
CA ARG A 37 1.32 13.91 -8.74
C ARG A 37 2.75 13.84 -8.23
N LEU A 38 3.55 12.94 -8.79
CA LEU A 38 4.95 12.77 -8.42
C LEU A 38 5.85 13.78 -9.13
N ASP A 39 5.59 14.06 -10.39
CA ASP A 39 6.40 14.95 -11.22
C ASP A 39 5.48 15.73 -12.18
N PRO A 40 4.92 16.86 -11.71
CA PRO A 40 3.94 17.63 -12.49
C PRO A 40 4.53 18.32 -13.71
N ASP A 41 5.84 18.60 -13.71
CA ASP A 41 6.52 19.42 -14.71
C ASP A 41 7.23 18.58 -15.80
N ARG A 42 7.25 17.26 -15.67
CA ARG A 42 7.89 16.39 -16.66
C ARG A 42 6.92 15.84 -17.71
N ASP A 43 7.47 15.69 -18.91
CA ASP A 43 6.79 14.97 -19.98
C ASP A 43 6.53 13.51 -19.61
N LEU A 44 5.34 13.02 -19.97
CA LEU A 44 4.94 11.64 -19.70
C LEU A 44 5.77 10.66 -20.53
N SER A 45 6.64 9.91 -19.86
CA SER A 45 7.41 8.85 -20.49
C SER A 45 6.57 7.57 -20.61
N PRO A 46 6.59 6.87 -21.77
CA PRO A 46 5.93 5.55 -21.91
C PRO A 46 6.41 4.53 -20.86
N ALA A 47 7.68 4.59 -20.48
CA ALA A 47 8.25 3.72 -19.45
C ALA A 47 7.61 3.97 -18.07
N ALA A 48 7.37 5.24 -17.72
CA ALA A 48 6.67 5.59 -16.48
C ALA A 48 5.22 5.08 -16.49
N VAL A 49 4.51 5.26 -17.60
CA VAL A 49 3.13 4.74 -17.78
C VAL A 49 3.09 3.22 -17.61
N TYR A 50 4.03 2.51 -18.22
CA TYR A 50 4.16 1.06 -18.08
C TYR A 50 4.41 0.65 -16.62
N ALA A 51 5.39 1.28 -15.96
CA ALA A 51 5.73 1.00 -14.57
C ALA A 51 4.54 1.21 -13.62
N PHE A 52 3.77 2.30 -13.81
CA PHE A 52 2.60 2.58 -12.99
C PHE A 52 1.44 1.61 -13.24
N ARG A 53 1.28 1.09 -14.45
CA ARG A 53 0.31 0.02 -14.71
C ARG A 53 0.70 -1.29 -14.03
N LEU A 54 1.97 -1.68 -14.06
CA LEU A 54 2.47 -2.84 -13.31
C LEU A 54 2.28 -2.65 -11.81
N PHE A 55 2.61 -1.47 -11.28
CA PHE A 55 2.32 -1.09 -9.90
C PHE A 55 0.82 -1.25 -9.58
N GLY A 56 -0.06 -0.79 -10.48
CA GLY A 56 -1.50 -0.87 -10.32
C GLY A 56 -1.99 -2.31 -10.17
N ILE A 57 -1.60 -3.20 -11.09
CA ILE A 57 -1.97 -4.62 -11.04
C ILE A 57 -1.47 -5.28 -9.74
N ARG A 58 -0.19 -5.08 -9.39
CA ARG A 58 0.40 -5.64 -8.18
C ARG A 58 -0.35 -5.15 -6.93
N THR A 59 -0.66 -3.88 -6.87
CA THR A 59 -1.32 -3.26 -5.72
C THR A 59 -2.77 -3.73 -5.57
N ILE A 60 -3.49 -3.97 -6.69
CA ILE A 60 -4.81 -4.60 -6.67
C ILE A 60 -4.72 -6.01 -6.08
N LEU A 61 -3.81 -6.84 -6.56
CA LEU A 61 -3.65 -8.21 -6.07
C LEU A 61 -3.35 -8.23 -4.56
N LEU A 62 -2.42 -7.40 -4.10
CA LEU A 62 -2.12 -7.25 -2.67
C LEU A 62 -3.32 -6.75 -1.84
N GLY A 63 -4.19 -5.94 -2.41
CA GLY A 63 -5.44 -5.51 -1.77
C GLY A 63 -6.47 -6.63 -1.68
N LEU A 64 -6.61 -7.42 -2.74
CA LEU A 64 -7.51 -8.58 -2.77
C LEU A 64 -7.05 -9.67 -1.80
N ASP A 65 -5.74 -9.95 -1.68
CA ASP A 65 -5.19 -10.92 -0.73
C ASP A 65 -5.59 -10.57 0.70
N LEU A 66 -5.57 -9.31 1.09
CA LEU A 66 -6.04 -8.87 2.40
C LEU A 66 -7.53 -9.14 2.64
N LEU A 67 -8.36 -9.18 1.60
CA LEU A 67 -9.79 -9.45 1.70
C LEU A 67 -10.13 -10.94 1.62
N THR A 68 -9.31 -11.73 0.93
CA THR A 68 -9.57 -13.15 0.68
C THR A 68 -8.83 -14.06 1.65
N ASN A 69 -7.57 -13.77 1.98
CA ASN A 69 -6.73 -14.58 2.86
C ASN A 69 -7.17 -14.47 4.32
N ARG A 70 -6.92 -15.54 5.10
CA ARG A 70 -7.28 -15.63 6.52
C ARG A 70 -6.16 -16.33 7.31
N GLY A 71 -6.22 -16.22 8.63
CA GLY A 71 -5.32 -16.93 9.53
C GLY A 71 -3.84 -16.55 9.27
N GLN A 72 -2.98 -17.56 9.19
CA GLN A 72 -1.55 -17.36 9.02
C GLN A 72 -1.21 -16.63 7.72
N ARG A 73 -1.88 -16.94 6.62
CA ARG A 73 -1.63 -16.31 5.33
C ARG A 73 -1.94 -14.81 5.35
N LEU A 74 -3.02 -14.40 6.01
CA LEU A 74 -3.29 -12.97 6.22
C LEU A 74 -2.18 -12.29 7.05
N GLN A 75 -1.61 -12.99 8.04
CA GLN A 75 -0.51 -12.45 8.84
C GLN A 75 0.77 -12.28 8.01
N GLU A 76 1.05 -13.21 7.11
CA GLU A 76 2.16 -13.13 6.15
C GLU A 76 1.98 -11.93 5.22
N ASP A 77 0.80 -11.78 4.61
CA ASP A 77 0.46 -10.63 3.75
C ASP A 77 0.62 -9.27 4.46
N LEU A 78 0.25 -9.22 5.74
CA LEU A 78 0.41 -7.99 6.54
C LEU A 78 1.87 -7.68 6.87
N ARG A 79 2.70 -8.69 7.14
CA ARG A 79 4.15 -8.52 7.36
C ARG A 79 4.85 -8.08 6.08
N GLU A 80 4.51 -8.69 4.95
CA GLU A 80 5.00 -8.24 3.65
C GLU A 80 4.58 -6.79 3.37
N GLY A 81 3.34 -6.42 3.74
CA GLY A 81 2.85 -5.05 3.67
C GLY A 81 3.69 -4.06 4.46
N VAL A 82 4.13 -4.42 5.67
CA VAL A 82 5.05 -3.58 6.48
C VAL A 82 6.37 -3.37 5.75
N LEU A 83 6.95 -4.42 5.17
CA LEU A 83 8.20 -4.32 4.41
C LEU A 83 8.05 -3.47 3.16
N ILE A 84 6.99 -3.68 2.38
CA ILE A 84 6.73 -2.94 1.15
C ILE A 84 6.54 -1.45 1.46
N HIS A 85 5.60 -1.12 2.34
CA HIS A 85 5.29 0.28 2.64
C HIS A 85 6.39 0.96 3.46
N GLY A 86 7.13 0.21 4.28
CA GLY A 86 8.31 0.70 4.98
C GLY A 86 9.43 1.07 4.01
N SER A 87 9.70 0.24 3.00
CA SER A 87 10.68 0.54 1.95
C SER A 87 10.23 1.71 1.07
N ASP A 88 8.94 1.81 0.74
CA ASP A 88 8.37 2.94 -0.01
C ASP A 88 8.54 4.24 0.78
N THR A 89 8.27 4.21 2.09
CA THR A 89 8.46 5.36 2.99
C THR A 89 9.92 5.81 3.01
N ALA A 90 10.84 4.87 3.21
CA ALA A 90 12.26 5.17 3.23
C ALA A 90 12.76 5.73 1.89
N THR A 91 12.30 5.15 0.78
CA THR A 91 12.66 5.59 -0.57
C THR A 91 12.14 7.00 -0.85
N ALA A 92 10.87 7.27 -0.55
CA ALA A 92 10.28 8.59 -0.76
C ALA A 92 10.98 9.67 0.09
N ALA A 93 11.26 9.37 1.35
CA ALA A 93 12.00 10.27 2.24
C ALA A 93 13.42 10.54 1.72
N LEU A 94 14.15 9.51 1.29
CA LEU A 94 15.50 9.65 0.75
C LEU A 94 15.52 10.49 -0.53
N LEU A 95 14.59 10.26 -1.46
CA LEU A 95 14.47 11.06 -2.68
C LEU A 95 14.14 12.53 -2.39
N GLY A 96 13.30 12.77 -1.37
CA GLY A 96 12.98 14.11 -0.89
C GLY A 96 14.20 14.82 -0.30
N ILE A 97 14.95 14.15 0.58
CA ILE A 97 16.18 14.70 1.21
C ILE A 97 17.24 15.02 0.16
N ARG A 98 17.34 14.17 -0.88
CA ARG A 98 18.30 14.38 -1.99
C ARG A 98 17.82 15.42 -3.03
N GLY A 99 16.65 16.02 -2.85
CA GLY A 99 16.10 16.99 -3.80
C GLY A 99 15.70 16.40 -5.16
N GLN A 100 15.54 15.08 -5.23
CA GLN A 100 15.14 14.36 -6.45
C GLN A 100 13.63 14.33 -6.67
N LEU A 101 12.86 14.66 -5.65
CA LEU A 101 11.41 14.90 -5.71
C LEU A 101 11.08 16.30 -5.19
N PRO A 102 10.05 16.97 -5.74
CA PRO A 102 9.55 18.22 -5.19
C PRO A 102 9.18 18.04 -3.72
N PRO A 103 9.48 19.01 -2.83
CA PRO A 103 9.29 18.86 -1.38
C PRO A 103 7.87 18.45 -0.97
N ARG A 104 6.84 19.03 -1.61
CA ARG A 104 5.44 18.66 -1.34
C ARG A 104 5.14 17.22 -1.72
N THR A 105 5.64 16.78 -2.88
CA THR A 105 5.48 15.40 -3.37
C THR A 105 6.17 14.42 -2.44
N ALA A 106 7.43 14.71 -2.06
CA ALA A 106 8.19 13.88 -1.12
C ALA A 106 7.46 13.75 0.23
N ALA A 107 7.00 14.87 0.80
CA ALA A 107 6.28 14.87 2.07
C ALA A 107 4.97 14.08 2.01
N LEU A 108 4.13 14.28 0.98
CA LEU A 108 2.86 13.57 0.81
C LEU A 108 3.07 12.08 0.58
N THR A 109 4.01 11.70 -0.29
CA THR A 109 4.29 10.29 -0.59
C THR A 109 4.85 9.58 0.64
N THR A 110 5.76 10.20 1.36
CA THR A 110 6.30 9.67 2.63
C THR A 110 5.19 9.48 3.65
N LEU A 111 4.32 10.47 3.83
CA LEU A 111 3.20 10.40 4.77
C LEU A 111 2.22 9.27 4.44
N ILE A 112 1.80 9.16 3.16
CA ILE A 112 0.87 8.12 2.71
C ILE A 112 1.48 6.74 2.94
N SER A 113 2.76 6.54 2.57
CA SER A 113 3.44 5.27 2.77
C SER A 113 3.64 4.94 4.26
N ALA A 114 3.94 5.93 5.10
CA ALA A 114 4.05 5.76 6.54
C ALA A 114 2.71 5.37 7.19
N VAL A 115 1.60 5.97 6.75
CA VAL A 115 0.25 5.58 7.22
C VAL A 115 -0.06 4.13 6.82
N ASN A 116 0.25 3.73 5.59
CA ASN A 116 0.07 2.35 5.15
C ASN A 116 0.94 1.36 5.94
N THR A 117 2.18 1.74 6.27
CA THR A 117 3.06 0.95 7.15
C THR A 117 2.45 0.77 8.54
N ALA A 118 1.96 1.85 9.14
CA ALA A 118 1.32 1.82 10.45
C ALA A 118 0.03 0.97 10.46
N LEU A 119 -0.80 1.07 9.42
CA LEU A 119 -1.99 0.24 9.28
C LEU A 119 -1.65 -1.26 9.16
N ALA A 120 -0.65 -1.60 8.36
CA ALA A 120 -0.19 -2.98 8.20
C ALA A 120 0.39 -3.53 9.52
N ALA A 121 1.21 -2.76 10.22
CA ALA A 121 1.81 -3.14 11.50
C ALA A 121 0.73 -3.34 12.58
N SER A 122 -0.21 -2.40 12.72
CA SER A 122 -1.30 -2.49 13.70
C SER A 122 -2.20 -3.70 13.45
N ALA A 123 -2.49 -4.02 12.19
CA ALA A 123 -3.28 -5.19 11.82
C ALA A 123 -2.52 -6.51 12.11
N ALA A 124 -1.23 -6.55 11.88
CA ALA A 124 -0.38 -7.71 12.19
C ALA A 124 -0.31 -7.97 13.71
N ASP A 125 -0.19 -6.92 14.53
CA ASP A 125 -0.16 -7.05 16.00
C ASP A 125 -1.50 -7.50 16.58
N PHE A 126 -2.61 -7.05 16.02
CA PHE A 126 -3.94 -7.48 16.42
C PHE A 126 -4.13 -9.00 16.24
N GLY A 127 -3.58 -9.56 15.17
CA GLY A 127 -3.61 -11.01 14.93
C GLY A 127 -2.81 -11.80 15.95
N LYS A 128 -1.64 -11.30 16.39
CA LYS A 128 -0.80 -11.95 17.42
C LYS A 128 -1.47 -12.00 18.79
N ARG A 129 -2.22 -10.95 19.17
CA ARG A 129 -2.91 -10.88 20.47
C ARG A 129 -4.08 -11.85 20.59
N LYS A 130 -4.73 -12.21 19.48
CA LYS A 130 -5.85 -13.16 19.45
C LYS A 130 -5.42 -14.62 19.35
N GLY A 131 -4.18 -14.90 19.03
CA GLY A 131 -3.62 -16.25 18.91
C GLY A 131 -2.97 -16.77 20.21
N LYS A 132 -2.96 -15.96 21.28
CA LYS A 132 -2.59 -16.35 22.64
C LYS A 132 -3.83 -16.50 23.51
#